data_39ab8f5966b1adbc1ceb448f62597cbb
#
_entry.id   39ab8f5966b1adbc1ceb448f62597cbb
#
_cell.length_a   1.000
_cell.length_b   1.000
_cell.length_c   1.000
_cell.angle_alpha   90.00
_cell.angle_beta   90.00
_cell.angle_gamma   90.00
#
_symmetry.space_group_name_H-M   'P 1'
#
loop_
_entity.id
_entity.type
_entity.pdbx_description
1 polymer ?
#
loop_
_entity_poly.entity_id
_entity_poly.type
_entity_poly.pdbx_seq_one_letter_code
_entity_poly.pdbx_strand_id
1 'polypeptide(L)' 'MEVTKEGRSLIMRVPIDGGGRLVVELNAEEAAELKACLVGVTD' A
#
# COMPACT_ATOMS: atom_id res chain seq x y z
N MET A 1 6.26 -3.78 -6.98
CA MET A 1 5.27 -3.02 -6.19
C MET A 1 5.32 -1.56 -6.53
N GLU A 2 4.16 -0.95 -6.68
CA GLU A 2 4.07 0.46 -7.04
C GLU A 2 3.06 1.17 -6.15
N VAL A 3 3.33 2.43 -5.88
CA VAL A 3 2.37 3.28 -5.17
C VAL A 3 2.26 4.60 -5.94
N THR A 4 1.03 4.97 -6.27
CA THR A 4 0.76 6.18 -7.02
C THR A 4 -0.21 7.04 -6.21
N LYS A 5 0.03 8.34 -6.22
CA LYS A 5 -0.88 9.26 -5.54
C LYS A 5 -1.86 9.86 -6.55
N GLU A 6 -3.14 9.75 -6.25
CA GLU A 6 -4.18 10.32 -7.09
C GLU A 6 -5.13 11.15 -6.22
N GLY A 7 -5.01 12.46 -6.32
CA GLY A 7 -5.79 13.36 -5.50
C GLY A 7 -5.48 13.15 -4.02
N ARG A 8 -6.47 12.71 -3.26
CA ARG A 8 -6.31 12.45 -1.83
C ARG A 8 -6.09 10.97 -1.53
N SER A 9 -6.06 10.15 -2.57
CA SER A 9 -5.94 8.72 -2.41
C SER A 9 -4.57 8.24 -2.86
N LEU A 10 -4.16 7.12 -2.29
CA LEU A 10 -2.92 6.46 -2.68
C LEU A 10 -3.32 5.09 -3.21
N ILE A 11 -2.85 4.79 -4.41
CA ILE A 11 -3.15 3.49 -5.04
C ILE A 11 -1.90 2.62 -4.94
N MET A 12 -2.02 1.53 -4.21
CA MET A 12 -0.91 0.61 -4.04
C MET A 12 -1.16 -0.65 -4.86
N ARG A 13 -0.20 -1.01 -5.70
CA ARG A 13 -0.26 -2.20 -6.52
C ARG A 13 0.80 -3.17 -6.04
N VAL A 14 0.36 -4.33 -5.61
CA VAL A 14 1.26 -5.35 -5.06
C VAL A 14 1.17 -6.59 -5.93
N PRO A 15 2.29 -7.06 -6.49
CA PRO A 15 2.27 -8.31 -7.23
C PRO A 15 2.08 -9.47 -6.27
N ILE A 16 1.29 -10.45 -6.68
CA ILE A 16 1.05 -11.64 -5.87
C ILE A 16 1.45 -12.87 -6.66
N ASP A 17 1.70 -13.95 -5.94
CA ASP A 17 2.07 -15.22 -6.56
C ASP A 17 0.92 -15.70 -7.43
N GLY A 18 1.25 -16.29 -8.55
CA GLY A 18 0.25 -16.77 -9.49
C GLY A 18 -0.04 -15.82 -10.64
N GLY A 19 0.68 -14.71 -10.71
CA GLY A 19 0.59 -13.79 -11.83
C GLY A 19 -0.46 -12.71 -11.70
N GLY A 20 -1.09 -12.58 -10.53
CA GLY A 20 -2.05 -11.52 -10.28
C GLY A 20 -1.42 -10.32 -9.65
N ARG A 21 -2.24 -9.33 -9.35
CA ARG A 21 -1.81 -8.18 -8.56
C ARG A 21 -2.95 -7.71 -7.67
N LEU A 22 -2.58 -7.27 -6.50
CA LEU A 22 -3.53 -6.72 -5.55
C LEU A 22 -3.49 -5.20 -5.67
N VAL A 23 -4.66 -4.58 -5.81
CA VAL A 23 -4.76 -3.12 -5.88
C VAL A 23 -5.51 -2.65 -4.66
N VAL A 24 -4.90 -1.77 -3.89
CA VAL A 24 -5.50 -1.26 -2.67
C VAL A 24 -5.49 0.26 -2.70
N GLU A 25 -6.64 0.86 -2.43
CA GLU A 25 -6.75 2.30 -2.33
C GLU A 25 -6.71 2.70 -0.85
N LEU A 26 -5.84 3.62 -0.52
CA LEU A 26 -5.65 4.09 0.85
C LEU A 26 -5.77 5.60 0.93
N ASN A 27 -6.28 6.10 2.04
CA ASN A 27 -6.19 7.53 2.31
C ASN A 27 -4.89 7.78 3.09
N ALA A 28 -4.61 9.06 3.39
CA ALA A 28 -3.36 9.43 4.07
C ALA A 28 -3.23 8.78 5.45
N GLU A 29 -4.34 8.69 6.16
CA GLU A 29 -4.33 8.08 7.50
C GLU A 29 -4.06 6.60 7.44
N GLU A 30 -4.69 5.92 6.51
CA GLU A 30 -4.49 4.49 6.32
C GLU A 30 -3.06 4.18 5.89
N ALA A 31 -2.52 5.02 5.02
CA ALA A 31 -1.13 4.85 4.58
C ALA A 31 -0.16 5.01 5.75
N ALA A 32 -0.42 5.97 6.62
CA ALA A 32 0.42 6.19 7.80
C ALA A 32 0.33 5.00 8.76
N GLU A 33 -0.85 4.44 8.94
CA GLU A 33 -1.03 3.26 9.77
C GLU A 33 -0.30 2.06 9.20
N LEU A 34 -0.37 1.88 7.90
CA LEU A 34 0.32 0.78 7.25
C LEU A 34 1.83 0.90 7.43
N LYS A 35 2.33 2.12 7.27
CA LYS A 35 3.76 2.37 7.47
C LYS A 35 4.18 2.00 8.88
N ALA A 36 3.39 2.40 9.88
CA ALA A 36 3.69 2.09 11.27
C ALA A 36 3.68 0.60 11.54
N CYS A 37 2.69 -0.11 10.97
CA CYS A 37 2.60 -1.55 11.12
C CYS A 37 3.80 -2.26 10.50
N LEU A 38 4.22 -1.83 9.31
CA LEU A 38 5.35 -2.44 8.63
C LEU A 38 6.64 -2.23 9.40
N VAL A 39 6.84 -1.05 9.95
CA VAL A 39 8.03 -0.76 10.75
C VAL A 39 8.08 -1.67 11.97
N GLY A 40 6.94 -1.91 12.61
CA GLY A 40 6.89 -2.77 13.78
C GLY A 40 7.18 -4.24 13.48
N VAL A 41 6.97 -4.66 12.25
CA VAL A 41 7.18 -6.06 11.85
C VAL A 41 8.55 -6.28 11.21
N THR A 42 9.02 -5.31 10.45
CA THR A 42 10.26 -5.46 9.69
C THR A 42 11.51 -5.05 10.46
N ASP A 43 11.34 -4.42 11.58
CA ASP A 43 12.47 -3.89 12.36
C ASP A 43 13.03 -4.91 13.36
#